data_915754b375da2de467a2b29bd8feb03d
#
_entry.id   915754b375da2de467a2b29bd8feb03d
#
_cell.length_a   1.000
_cell.length_b   1.000
_cell.length_c   1.000
_cell.angle_alpha   90.00
_cell.angle_beta   90.00
_cell.angle_gamma   90.00
#
_symmetry.space_group_name_H-M   'P 1'
#
loop_
_entity.id
_entity.type
_entity.pdbx_description
1 polymer ?
#
loop_
_entity_poly.entity_id
_entity_poly.type
_entity_poly.pdbx_seq_one_letter_code
_entity_poly.pdbx_strand_id
1 'polypeptide(L)'
;MVQFTLPKNSTVRTGKTWPKPEGKEVRKFQIYRWNPDDGKNPQVDTYFVDMAKCGPMVLDALIKIKSEIDPTLTFRRSCREGICGSCAMNIGGINTLACIYGLDEVKGDVKIYPLPHLPVIKDLIPDLTHFYAQHASIMPWLETKTNRPAKEWRQSVEDRAKLDGLYECVMCACCSTSCPSYWWNGDKYLGPAALLHAYRWIIDSRDEATGERLDALEDPFKLYRCHTIMNCAKTCPKGLNPAKAIAEIKKQMVERVV
;
A
#
# COMPACT_ATOMS: atom_id res chain seq x y z
N MET A 1 26.55 -29.80 -13.66
CA MET A 1 26.32 -28.88 -12.53
C MET A 1 25.24 -27.87 -12.96
N VAL A 2 24.20 -27.73 -12.21
CA VAL A 2 23.19 -26.69 -12.47
C VAL A 2 23.81 -25.35 -12.06
N GLN A 3 23.95 -24.45 -13.00
CA GLN A 3 24.47 -23.11 -12.75
C GLN A 3 23.29 -22.21 -12.35
N PHE A 4 23.22 -21.81 -11.10
CA PHE A 4 22.23 -20.85 -10.63
C PHE A 4 22.68 -19.44 -11.04
N THR A 5 21.96 -18.82 -11.95
CA THR A 5 22.13 -17.41 -12.30
C THR A 5 20.99 -16.58 -11.72
N LEU A 6 21.34 -15.44 -11.12
CA LEU A 6 20.32 -14.50 -10.68
C LEU A 6 19.54 -13.94 -11.87
N PRO A 7 18.22 -13.76 -11.74
CA PRO A 7 17.43 -13.12 -12.78
C PRO A 7 17.97 -11.73 -13.13
N LYS A 8 17.74 -11.29 -14.36
CA LYS A 8 18.08 -9.92 -14.79
C LYS A 8 17.40 -8.92 -13.84
N ASN A 9 18.11 -7.88 -13.47
CA ASN A 9 17.67 -6.83 -12.52
C ASN A 9 17.43 -7.31 -11.07
N SER A 10 17.91 -8.49 -10.68
CA SER A 10 17.79 -9.01 -9.31
C SER A 10 18.78 -8.40 -8.30
N THR A 11 19.83 -7.74 -8.78
CA THR A 11 20.86 -7.10 -7.96
C THR A 11 20.70 -5.59 -7.94
N VAL A 12 20.74 -5.01 -6.75
CA VAL A 12 20.75 -3.55 -6.57
C VAL A 12 22.21 -3.09 -6.45
N ARG A 13 22.63 -2.14 -7.28
CA ARG A 13 23.99 -1.61 -7.34
C ARG A 13 24.10 -0.32 -6.53
N THR A 14 25.32 0.04 -6.15
CA THR A 14 25.61 1.40 -5.68
C THR A 14 25.48 2.35 -6.87
N GLY A 15 24.67 3.37 -6.72
CA GLY A 15 24.40 4.37 -7.73
C GLY A 15 25.24 5.64 -7.57
N LYS A 16 24.71 6.75 -8.07
CA LYS A 16 25.35 8.06 -8.04
C LYS A 16 25.30 8.65 -6.64
N THR A 17 26.40 9.27 -6.20
CA THR A 17 26.43 10.10 -5.01
C THR A 17 26.44 11.57 -5.46
N TRP A 18 25.44 12.31 -4.99
CA TRP A 18 25.28 13.73 -5.28
C TRP A 18 26.12 14.59 -4.34
N PRO A 19 26.54 15.81 -4.74
CA PRO A 19 27.32 16.68 -3.89
C PRO A 19 26.62 16.99 -2.57
N LYS A 20 27.41 17.05 -1.50
CA LYS A 20 26.91 17.44 -0.19
C LYS A 20 26.84 18.99 -0.12
N PRO A 21 25.67 19.57 0.24
CA PRO A 21 25.54 21.01 0.41
C PRO A 21 26.34 21.50 1.63
N GLU A 22 26.72 22.77 1.61
CA GLU A 22 27.22 23.46 2.77
C GLU A 22 26.07 23.78 3.72
N GLY A 23 25.98 23.06 4.83
CA GLY A 23 24.93 23.21 5.83
C GLY A 23 25.32 22.56 7.16
N LYS A 24 24.73 23.04 8.28
CA LYS A 24 25.01 22.49 9.61
C LYS A 24 24.25 21.17 9.87
N GLU A 25 23.07 21.03 9.29
CA GLU A 25 22.17 19.89 9.51
C GLU A 25 21.90 19.16 8.20
N VAL A 26 22.91 18.46 7.68
CA VAL A 26 22.78 17.71 6.42
C VAL A 26 22.45 16.27 6.70
N ARG A 27 21.32 15.80 6.14
CA ARG A 27 20.88 14.41 6.25
C ARG A 27 21.09 13.64 4.95
N LYS A 28 21.47 12.39 5.07
CA LYS A 28 21.72 11.49 3.93
C LYS A 28 20.47 10.69 3.59
N PHE A 29 20.16 10.67 2.30
CA PHE A 29 19.08 9.89 1.71
C PHE A 29 19.64 8.87 0.73
N GLN A 30 19.23 7.63 0.83
CA GLN A 30 19.56 6.54 -0.08
C GLN A 30 18.28 6.09 -0.77
N ILE A 31 18.17 6.42 -2.06
CA ILE A 31 16.91 6.24 -2.81
C ILE A 31 17.11 5.25 -3.93
N TYR A 32 16.22 4.25 -4.00
CA TYR A 32 16.16 3.30 -5.10
C TYR A 32 15.85 4.02 -6.41
N ARG A 33 16.66 3.70 -7.44
CA ARG A 33 16.52 4.24 -8.78
C ARG A 33 16.52 3.10 -9.79
N TRP A 34 15.57 3.13 -10.69
CA TRP A 34 15.48 2.21 -11.81
C TRP A 34 14.72 2.83 -12.97
N ASN A 35 15.25 2.64 -14.18
CA ASN A 35 14.61 3.06 -15.41
C ASN A 35 14.46 1.84 -16.33
N PRO A 36 13.24 1.50 -16.80
CA PRO A 36 13.02 0.36 -17.69
C PRO A 36 13.75 0.50 -19.03
N ASP A 37 13.94 1.74 -19.52
CA ASP A 37 14.54 2.02 -20.81
C ASP A 37 16.05 1.71 -20.86
N ASP A 38 16.73 1.75 -19.72
CA ASP A 38 18.18 1.56 -19.65
C ASP A 38 18.61 0.10 -19.73
N GLY A 39 17.72 -0.84 -19.47
CA GLY A 39 18.00 -2.28 -19.41
C GLY A 39 19.02 -2.68 -18.32
N LYS A 40 19.37 -1.76 -17.42
CA LYS A 40 20.37 -1.95 -16.36
C LYS A 40 19.71 -2.46 -15.07
N ASN A 41 20.52 -3.05 -14.19
CA ASN A 41 20.07 -3.36 -12.83
C ASN A 41 19.75 -2.08 -12.06
N PRO A 42 18.77 -2.14 -11.13
CA PRO A 42 18.47 -1.02 -10.25
C PRO A 42 19.69 -0.64 -9.41
N GLN A 43 19.71 0.59 -8.96
CA GLN A 43 20.75 1.16 -8.13
C GLN A 43 20.18 1.96 -6.97
N VAL A 44 21.01 2.27 -5.99
CA VAL A 44 20.67 3.20 -4.89
C VAL A 44 21.53 4.43 -5.03
N ASP A 45 20.89 5.56 -5.34
CA ASP A 45 21.54 6.86 -5.37
C ASP A 45 21.57 7.48 -3.98
N THR A 46 22.64 8.24 -3.71
CA THR A 46 22.84 8.93 -2.43
C THR A 46 22.69 10.42 -2.63
N TYR A 47 21.76 11.01 -1.88
CA TYR A 47 21.48 12.44 -1.84
C TYR A 47 21.76 13.00 -0.46
N PHE A 48 22.14 14.28 -0.40
CA PHE A 48 22.32 15.01 0.84
C PHE A 48 21.41 16.23 0.84
N VAL A 49 20.58 16.36 1.88
CA VAL A 49 19.60 17.45 2.01
C VAL A 49 19.91 18.26 3.26
N ASP A 50 19.98 19.58 3.09
CA ASP A 50 20.06 20.53 4.21
C ASP A 50 18.69 20.61 4.87
N MET A 51 18.59 20.11 6.09
CA MET A 51 17.34 20.01 6.85
C MET A 51 16.83 21.37 7.32
N ALA A 52 17.72 22.36 7.51
CA ALA A 52 17.31 23.72 7.86
C ALA A 52 16.45 24.40 6.76
N LYS A 53 16.52 23.87 5.53
CA LYS A 53 15.78 24.36 4.35
C LYS A 53 14.79 23.33 3.81
N CYS A 54 14.39 22.37 4.62
CA CYS A 54 13.49 21.28 4.25
C CYS A 54 12.31 21.21 5.23
N GLY A 55 11.12 20.86 4.73
CA GLY A 55 10.00 20.55 5.60
C GLY A 55 10.21 19.25 6.39
N PRO A 56 9.37 18.98 7.41
CA PRO A 56 9.59 17.90 8.38
C PRO A 56 9.26 16.50 7.85
N MET A 57 8.52 16.38 6.75
CA MET A 57 8.06 15.09 6.24
C MET A 57 9.02 14.50 5.21
N VAL A 58 9.05 13.18 5.10
CA VAL A 58 9.83 12.47 4.07
C VAL A 58 9.48 12.96 2.67
N LEU A 59 8.20 13.24 2.40
CA LEU A 59 7.75 13.77 1.11
C LEU A 59 8.36 15.14 0.80
N ASP A 60 8.56 15.99 1.79
CA ASP A 60 9.17 17.31 1.59
C ASP A 60 10.61 17.18 1.10
N ALA A 61 11.37 16.26 1.68
CA ALA A 61 12.72 15.94 1.24
C ALA A 61 12.74 15.38 -0.20
N LEU A 62 11.81 14.49 -0.55
CA LEU A 62 11.70 13.95 -1.92
C LEU A 62 11.38 15.06 -2.93
N ILE A 63 10.48 15.98 -2.59
CA ILE A 63 10.14 17.13 -3.44
C ILE A 63 11.36 18.03 -3.61
N LYS A 64 12.07 18.31 -2.52
CA LYS A 64 13.31 19.13 -2.55
C LYS A 64 14.37 18.47 -3.42
N ILE A 65 14.62 17.16 -3.25
CA ILE A 65 15.57 16.42 -4.09
C ILE A 65 15.18 16.55 -5.56
N LYS A 66 13.91 16.30 -5.90
CA LYS A 66 13.42 16.38 -7.29
C LYS A 66 13.52 17.79 -7.87
N SER A 67 13.26 18.81 -7.08
CA SER A 67 13.20 20.20 -7.57
C SER A 67 14.57 20.85 -7.69
N GLU A 68 15.52 20.53 -6.77
CA GLU A 68 16.77 21.27 -6.64
C GLU A 68 18.00 20.42 -6.99
N ILE A 69 17.94 19.07 -6.91
CA ILE A 69 19.11 18.20 -7.04
C ILE A 69 18.99 17.29 -8.27
N ASP A 70 17.89 16.54 -8.40
CA ASP A 70 17.71 15.54 -9.44
C ASP A 70 16.27 15.51 -9.96
N PRO A 71 15.96 16.24 -11.03
CA PRO A 71 14.62 16.32 -11.60
C PRO A 71 14.14 14.98 -12.21
N THR A 72 15.02 14.03 -12.40
CA THR A 72 14.68 12.72 -12.97
C THR A 72 14.07 11.75 -11.95
N LEU A 73 14.18 12.03 -10.65
CA LEU A 73 13.59 11.21 -9.58
C LEU A 73 12.08 11.12 -9.74
N THR A 74 11.56 9.89 -9.80
CA THR A 74 10.16 9.63 -10.10
C THR A 74 9.42 9.01 -8.92
N PHE A 75 8.34 9.65 -8.48
CA PHE A 75 7.44 9.17 -7.41
C PHE A 75 6.04 9.77 -7.57
N ARG A 76 5.04 9.12 -6.96
CA ARG A 76 3.66 9.62 -6.92
C ARG A 76 3.42 10.48 -5.68
N ARG A 77 2.66 11.54 -5.82
CA ARG A 77 2.16 12.36 -4.72
C ARG A 77 0.90 13.12 -5.13
N SER A 78 0.09 13.52 -4.14
CA SER A 78 -1.07 14.38 -4.38
C SER A 78 -1.46 15.15 -3.12
N CYS A 79 -2.29 14.60 -2.23
CA CYS A 79 -2.97 15.30 -1.13
C CYS A 79 -2.04 15.91 -0.06
N ARG A 80 -0.90 15.29 0.25
CA ARG A 80 0.05 15.65 1.31
C ARG A 80 -0.47 15.53 2.76
N GLU A 81 -1.64 14.93 2.97
CA GLU A 81 -2.32 14.82 4.27
C GLU A 81 -2.80 13.38 4.58
N GLY A 82 -2.22 12.37 3.90
CA GLY A 82 -2.52 10.97 4.18
C GLY A 82 -3.87 10.47 3.68
N ILE A 83 -4.51 11.14 2.69
CA ILE A 83 -5.86 10.81 2.21
C ILE A 83 -5.85 10.07 0.88
N CYS A 84 -4.96 10.40 -0.06
CA CYS A 84 -5.01 9.81 -1.40
C CYS A 84 -4.23 8.49 -1.55
N GLY A 85 -3.38 8.12 -0.61
CA GLY A 85 -2.57 6.90 -0.67
C GLY A 85 -1.43 6.89 -1.70
N SER A 86 -1.33 7.90 -2.58
CA SER A 86 -0.44 7.87 -3.74
C SER A 86 1.06 7.88 -3.41
N CYS A 87 1.47 8.45 -2.30
CA CYS A 87 2.87 8.54 -1.86
C CYS A 87 3.32 7.34 -1.00
N ALA A 88 2.63 6.20 -1.13
CA ALA A 88 3.00 4.98 -0.42
C ALA A 88 4.34 4.43 -0.95
N MET A 89 5.26 4.16 -0.04
CA MET A 89 6.58 3.61 -0.34
C MET A 89 7.19 2.94 0.90
N ASN A 90 8.30 2.26 0.74
CA ASN A 90 9.04 1.70 1.86
C ASN A 90 10.09 2.71 2.35
N ILE A 91 9.97 3.15 3.59
CA ILE A 91 10.85 4.15 4.22
C ILE A 91 11.49 3.51 5.45
N GLY A 92 12.80 3.34 5.44
CA GLY A 92 13.53 2.75 6.55
C GLY A 92 13.08 1.32 6.90
N GLY A 93 12.54 0.56 5.92
CA GLY A 93 12.00 -0.79 6.11
C GLY A 93 10.51 -0.84 6.45
N ILE A 94 9.83 0.30 6.61
CA ILE A 94 8.40 0.39 6.92
C ILE A 94 7.63 0.85 5.69
N ASN A 95 6.55 0.15 5.32
CA ASN A 95 5.64 0.60 4.26
C ASN A 95 4.69 1.65 4.84
N THR A 96 4.77 2.88 4.37
CA THR A 96 3.98 4.00 4.89
C THR A 96 3.78 5.08 3.83
N LEU A 97 3.08 6.16 4.18
CA LEU A 97 2.85 7.32 3.31
C LEU A 97 3.91 8.40 3.60
N ALA A 98 4.67 8.77 2.60
CA ALA A 98 5.76 9.75 2.73
C ALA A 98 5.28 11.15 3.19
N CYS A 99 4.01 11.50 2.97
CA CYS A 99 3.46 12.81 3.32
C CYS A 99 3.11 12.97 4.80
N ILE A 100 2.98 11.87 5.55
CA ILE A 100 2.65 11.90 6.99
C ILE A 100 3.70 11.20 7.85
N TYR A 101 4.78 10.74 7.26
CA TYR A 101 5.88 10.10 7.98
C TYR A 101 6.98 11.12 8.22
N GLY A 102 7.22 11.43 9.50
CA GLY A 102 8.19 12.44 9.93
C GLY A 102 9.63 12.01 9.67
N LEU A 103 10.48 12.95 9.32
CA LEU A 103 11.90 12.68 9.17
C LEU A 103 12.57 12.36 10.51
N ASP A 104 12.05 12.86 11.61
CA ASP A 104 12.47 12.55 12.99
C ASP A 104 12.17 11.11 13.41
N GLU A 105 11.14 10.48 12.84
CA GLU A 105 10.82 9.08 13.07
C GLU A 105 11.83 8.10 12.43
N VAL A 106 12.58 8.56 11.40
CA VAL A 106 13.56 7.73 10.69
C VAL A 106 14.93 7.85 11.37
N LYS A 107 15.41 6.76 11.96
CA LYS A 107 16.75 6.72 12.59
C LYS A 107 17.87 6.57 11.54
N GLY A 108 18.91 7.40 11.64
CA GLY A 108 20.08 7.34 10.76
C GLY A 108 19.81 7.78 9.32
N ASP A 109 20.45 7.13 8.35
CA ASP A 109 20.26 7.41 6.92
C ASP A 109 18.84 7.06 6.48
N VAL A 110 18.20 7.95 5.70
CA VAL A 110 16.85 7.72 5.19
C VAL A 110 16.90 6.84 3.94
N LYS A 111 16.54 5.57 4.08
CA LYS A 111 16.48 4.63 2.97
C LYS A 111 15.08 4.57 2.40
N ILE A 112 14.93 4.79 1.09
CA ILE A 112 13.63 4.84 0.43
C ILE A 112 13.63 3.89 -0.77
N TYR A 113 12.65 2.99 -0.77
CA TYR A 113 12.41 2.01 -1.82
C TYR A 113 10.95 2.08 -2.29
N PRO A 114 10.61 1.58 -3.48
CA PRO A 114 9.21 1.36 -3.84
C PRO A 114 8.57 0.35 -2.89
N LEU A 115 7.24 0.28 -2.88
CA LEU A 115 6.52 -0.78 -2.16
C LEU A 115 7.04 -2.15 -2.62
N PRO A 116 7.41 -3.05 -1.68
CA PRO A 116 8.00 -4.34 -2.02
C PRO A 116 7.00 -5.29 -2.69
N HIS A 117 7.54 -6.28 -3.41
CA HIS A 117 6.78 -7.36 -4.04
C HIS A 117 5.73 -6.92 -5.08
N LEU A 118 5.88 -5.75 -5.64
CA LEU A 118 5.15 -5.27 -6.81
C LEU A 118 6.15 -4.98 -7.94
N PRO A 119 5.77 -5.18 -9.21
CA PRO A 119 6.60 -4.71 -10.33
C PRO A 119 6.85 -3.21 -10.23
N VAL A 120 8.03 -2.76 -10.60
CA VAL A 120 8.38 -1.35 -10.60
C VAL A 120 8.23 -0.79 -12.00
N ILE A 121 7.48 0.30 -12.16
CA ILE A 121 7.36 1.02 -13.43
C ILE A 121 8.60 1.91 -13.64
N LYS A 122 8.96 2.69 -12.63
CA LYS A 122 10.17 3.53 -12.61
C LYS A 122 10.44 4.01 -11.19
N ASP A 123 11.68 3.99 -10.75
CA ASP A 123 12.14 4.46 -9.45
C ASP A 123 11.24 4.00 -8.27
N LEU A 124 10.50 4.91 -7.65
CA LEU A 124 9.62 4.64 -6.51
C LEU A 124 8.16 4.35 -6.91
N ILE A 125 7.89 4.17 -8.21
CA ILE A 125 6.54 3.92 -8.72
C ILE A 125 6.33 2.43 -8.95
N PRO A 126 5.54 1.73 -8.10
CA PRO A 126 5.10 0.36 -8.36
C PRO A 126 3.93 0.32 -9.35
N ASP A 127 3.80 -0.81 -10.04
CA ASP A 127 2.61 -1.16 -10.82
C ASP A 127 1.52 -1.69 -9.86
N LEU A 128 0.38 -1.02 -9.85
CA LEU A 128 -0.78 -1.36 -9.03
C LEU A 128 -1.91 -2.00 -9.84
N THR A 129 -1.70 -2.32 -11.12
CA THR A 129 -2.75 -2.85 -12.00
C THR A 129 -3.40 -4.10 -11.42
N HIS A 130 -2.60 -5.08 -11.03
CA HIS A 130 -3.11 -6.31 -10.42
C HIS A 130 -3.82 -6.05 -9.07
N PHE A 131 -3.26 -5.18 -8.24
CA PHE A 131 -3.85 -4.79 -6.96
C PHE A 131 -5.26 -4.19 -7.12
N TYR A 132 -5.45 -3.30 -8.10
CA TYR A 132 -6.77 -2.73 -8.39
C TYR A 132 -7.71 -3.73 -9.08
N ALA A 133 -7.19 -4.67 -9.88
CA ALA A 133 -8.01 -5.76 -10.42
C ALA A 133 -8.57 -6.66 -9.31
N GLN A 134 -7.78 -6.97 -8.29
CA GLN A 134 -8.23 -7.69 -7.11
C GLN A 134 -9.29 -6.90 -6.33
N HIS A 135 -9.13 -5.59 -6.18
CA HIS A 135 -10.15 -4.74 -5.58
C HIS A 135 -11.44 -4.72 -6.41
N ALA A 136 -11.36 -4.60 -7.72
CA ALA A 136 -12.54 -4.64 -8.59
C ALA A 136 -13.28 -5.98 -8.49
N SER A 137 -12.56 -7.10 -8.31
CA SER A 137 -13.15 -8.45 -8.24
C SER A 137 -14.07 -8.67 -7.03
N ILE A 138 -13.97 -7.85 -5.98
CA ILE A 138 -14.85 -7.94 -4.80
C ILE A 138 -16.11 -7.09 -4.93
N MET A 139 -16.39 -6.55 -6.12
CA MET A 139 -17.56 -5.70 -6.38
C MET A 139 -17.70 -4.55 -5.37
N PRO A 140 -16.74 -3.58 -5.36
CA PRO A 140 -16.67 -2.54 -4.33
C PRO A 140 -17.70 -1.40 -4.56
N TRP A 141 -18.94 -1.77 -4.69
CA TRP A 141 -20.10 -0.86 -4.85
C TRP A 141 -21.34 -1.46 -4.20
N LEU A 142 -22.35 -0.66 -3.96
CA LEU A 142 -23.61 -1.07 -3.36
C LEU A 142 -24.42 -1.91 -4.36
N GLU A 143 -24.79 -3.12 -3.98
CA GLU A 143 -25.68 -4.00 -4.73
C GLU A 143 -27.05 -4.04 -4.05
N THR A 144 -28.11 -3.69 -4.81
CA THR A 144 -29.48 -3.69 -4.32
C THR A 144 -30.38 -4.44 -5.31
N LYS A 145 -31.26 -5.29 -4.79
CA LYS A 145 -32.25 -6.06 -5.55
C LYS A 145 -33.65 -5.43 -5.47
N THR A 146 -33.88 -4.64 -4.42
CA THR A 146 -35.13 -3.94 -4.18
C THR A 146 -35.24 -2.67 -5.04
N ASN A 147 -36.46 -2.24 -5.28
CA ASN A 147 -36.72 -1.00 -6.03
C ASN A 147 -36.10 0.19 -5.34
N ARG A 148 -35.44 1.05 -6.12
CA ARG A 148 -34.83 2.27 -5.61
C ARG A 148 -35.85 3.11 -4.84
N PRO A 149 -35.54 3.54 -3.61
CA PRO A 149 -36.40 4.43 -2.84
C PRO A 149 -36.51 5.81 -3.54
N ALA A 150 -37.59 6.53 -3.25
CA ALA A 150 -37.84 7.84 -3.85
C ALA A 150 -36.75 8.89 -3.53
N LYS A 151 -36.03 8.71 -2.43
CA LYS A 151 -34.94 9.63 -2.02
C LYS A 151 -33.62 8.86 -1.97
N GLU A 152 -33.19 8.44 -0.78
CA GLU A 152 -31.89 7.82 -0.53
C GLU A 152 -32.04 6.47 0.19
N TRP A 153 -31.03 5.61 0.07
CA TRP A 153 -30.90 4.41 0.89
C TRP A 153 -30.52 4.83 2.31
N ARG A 154 -31.45 4.66 3.26
CA ARG A 154 -31.23 5.03 4.66
C ARG A 154 -30.46 3.96 5.40
N GLN A 155 -29.71 4.40 6.40
CA GLN A 155 -28.95 3.54 7.32
C GLN A 155 -29.11 4.08 8.74
N SER A 156 -29.22 3.21 9.75
CA SER A 156 -29.23 3.62 11.14
C SER A 156 -27.85 4.15 11.56
N VAL A 157 -27.81 4.91 12.66
CA VAL A 157 -26.53 5.40 13.23
C VAL A 157 -25.67 4.22 13.67
N GLU A 158 -26.28 3.19 14.24
CA GLU A 158 -25.64 1.98 14.73
C GLU A 158 -25.04 1.16 13.56
N ASP A 159 -25.78 1.01 12.46
CA ASP A 159 -25.27 0.32 11.27
C ASP A 159 -24.17 1.11 10.59
N ARG A 160 -24.30 2.44 10.54
CA ARG A 160 -23.24 3.31 10.02
C ARG A 160 -21.95 3.18 10.83
N ALA A 161 -22.05 3.10 12.16
CA ALA A 161 -20.90 2.96 13.05
C ALA A 161 -20.13 1.63 12.83
N LYS A 162 -20.79 0.57 12.35
CA LYS A 162 -20.14 -0.70 12.00
C LYS A 162 -19.12 -0.55 10.86
N LEU A 163 -19.26 0.48 10.03
CA LEU A 163 -18.35 0.75 8.92
C LEU A 163 -17.10 1.53 9.32
N ASP A 164 -17.03 2.06 10.54
CA ASP A 164 -15.86 2.78 11.04
C ASP A 164 -14.65 1.83 11.13
N GLY A 165 -13.50 2.31 10.67
CA GLY A 165 -12.30 1.50 10.53
C GLY A 165 -12.24 0.64 9.25
N LEU A 166 -13.21 0.77 8.34
CA LEU A 166 -13.27 0.05 7.06
C LEU A 166 -13.29 1.00 5.86
N TYR A 167 -14.19 1.99 5.86
CA TYR A 167 -14.35 2.90 4.70
C TYR A 167 -13.23 3.94 4.60
N GLU A 168 -12.44 4.16 5.64
CA GLU A 168 -11.30 5.08 5.64
C GLU A 168 -10.08 4.55 4.89
N CYS A 169 -10.15 3.33 4.40
CA CYS A 169 -9.06 2.75 3.60
C CYS A 169 -8.87 3.53 2.30
N VAL A 170 -7.64 4.03 2.11
CA VAL A 170 -7.25 4.85 0.95
C VAL A 170 -6.55 4.03 -0.14
N MET A 171 -6.62 2.71 -0.09
CA MET A 171 -6.05 1.80 -1.09
C MET A 171 -4.56 2.05 -1.39
N CYS A 172 -3.79 2.40 -0.37
CA CYS A 172 -2.35 2.71 -0.51
C CYS A 172 -1.45 1.49 -0.75
N ALA A 173 -1.97 0.28 -0.62
CA ALA A 173 -1.28 -1.00 -0.74
C ALA A 173 -0.20 -1.31 0.32
N CYS A 174 0.06 -0.46 1.31
CA CYS A 174 1.05 -0.72 2.36
C CYS A 174 0.82 -2.06 3.08
N CYS A 175 -0.42 -2.38 3.41
CA CYS A 175 -0.79 -3.62 4.10
C CYS A 175 -0.59 -4.87 3.23
N SER A 176 -0.99 -4.83 1.95
CA SER A 176 -0.85 -5.95 1.02
C SER A 176 0.62 -6.24 0.74
N THR A 177 1.42 -5.21 0.51
CA THR A 177 2.85 -5.35 0.25
C THR A 177 3.69 -5.68 1.50
N SER A 178 3.11 -5.63 2.69
CA SER A 178 3.74 -6.10 3.94
C SER A 178 3.32 -7.52 4.35
N CYS A 179 2.42 -8.14 3.60
CA CYS A 179 1.86 -9.45 3.93
C CYS A 179 2.64 -10.59 3.28
N PRO A 180 3.31 -11.47 4.06
CA PRO A 180 4.04 -12.61 3.48
C PRO A 180 3.16 -13.53 2.63
N SER A 181 1.90 -13.75 3.04
CA SER A 181 0.97 -14.54 2.22
C SER A 181 0.70 -13.91 0.85
N TYR A 182 0.67 -12.59 0.77
CA TYR A 182 0.52 -11.86 -0.49
C TYR A 182 1.80 -11.93 -1.34
N TRP A 183 2.98 -11.93 -0.73
CA TRP A 183 4.23 -12.07 -1.47
C TRP A 183 4.32 -13.39 -2.24
N TRP A 184 3.85 -14.49 -1.63
CA TRP A 184 3.97 -15.83 -2.19
C TRP A 184 2.77 -16.25 -3.05
N ASN A 185 1.59 -15.67 -2.83
CA ASN A 185 0.34 -16.04 -3.50
C ASN A 185 -0.42 -14.81 -4.03
N GLY A 186 0.28 -13.75 -4.39
CA GLY A 186 -0.33 -12.50 -4.84
C GLY A 186 -1.17 -12.63 -6.11
N ASP A 187 -0.97 -13.70 -6.89
CA ASP A 187 -1.76 -14.05 -8.06
C ASP A 187 -3.20 -14.51 -7.72
N LYS A 188 -3.40 -15.12 -6.54
CA LYS A 188 -4.68 -15.72 -6.12
C LYS A 188 -5.24 -15.16 -4.82
N TYR A 189 -4.38 -14.87 -3.84
CA TYR A 189 -4.78 -14.28 -2.57
C TYR A 189 -5.15 -12.82 -2.76
N LEU A 190 -6.37 -12.44 -2.40
CA LEU A 190 -6.88 -11.07 -2.58
C LEU A 190 -6.13 -10.03 -1.75
N GLY A 191 -5.48 -10.46 -0.68
CA GLY A 191 -4.71 -9.57 0.18
C GLY A 191 -5.54 -8.76 1.16
N PRO A 192 -4.87 -8.14 2.15
CA PRO A 192 -5.55 -7.46 3.25
C PRO A 192 -6.42 -6.28 2.82
N ALA A 193 -6.01 -5.50 1.82
CA ALA A 193 -6.76 -4.31 1.40
C ALA A 193 -8.08 -4.69 0.73
N ALA A 194 -8.05 -5.59 -0.25
CA ALA A 194 -9.27 -6.03 -0.94
C ALA A 194 -10.23 -6.74 0.02
N LEU A 195 -9.72 -7.59 0.93
CA LEU A 195 -10.56 -8.28 1.92
C LEU A 195 -11.15 -7.33 2.97
N LEU A 196 -10.45 -6.26 3.37
CA LEU A 196 -11.04 -5.23 4.22
C LEU A 196 -12.20 -4.52 3.52
N HIS A 197 -12.04 -4.20 2.24
CA HIS A 197 -13.12 -3.62 1.44
C HIS A 197 -14.26 -4.62 1.19
N ALA A 198 -13.97 -5.91 0.99
CA ALA A 198 -15.01 -6.93 0.89
C ALA A 198 -15.87 -6.97 2.16
N TYR A 199 -15.24 -6.98 3.34
CA TYR A 199 -15.96 -6.96 4.61
C TYR A 199 -16.81 -5.70 4.78
N ARG A 200 -16.30 -4.55 4.38
CA ARG A 200 -17.04 -3.28 4.40
C ARG A 200 -18.37 -3.38 3.65
N TRP A 201 -18.42 -4.05 2.51
CA TRP A 201 -19.63 -4.24 1.72
C TRP A 201 -20.53 -5.36 2.27
N ILE A 202 -19.94 -6.43 2.80
CA ILE A 202 -20.67 -7.54 3.42
C ILE A 202 -21.52 -7.08 4.61
N ILE A 203 -21.03 -6.13 5.40
CA ILE A 203 -21.73 -5.63 6.61
C ILE A 203 -22.49 -4.31 6.40
N ASP A 204 -22.50 -3.77 5.20
CA ASP A 204 -23.30 -2.58 4.90
C ASP A 204 -24.78 -2.96 4.89
N SER A 205 -25.58 -2.44 5.83
CA SER A 205 -27.00 -2.79 5.99
C SER A 205 -27.88 -2.41 4.79
N ARG A 206 -27.33 -1.68 3.83
CA ARG A 206 -28.01 -1.29 2.60
C ARG A 206 -27.69 -2.24 1.44
N ASP A 207 -26.66 -3.08 1.59
CA ASP A 207 -26.25 -4.06 0.58
C ASP A 207 -27.09 -5.34 0.71
N GLU A 208 -27.58 -5.83 -0.42
CA GLU A 208 -28.45 -7.00 -0.48
C GLU A 208 -27.78 -8.22 -1.12
N ALA A 209 -26.46 -8.16 -1.34
CA ALA A 209 -25.67 -9.21 -2.00
C ALA A 209 -24.71 -9.94 -1.05
N THR A 210 -24.97 -9.96 0.26
CA THR A 210 -24.07 -10.59 1.25
C THR A 210 -23.75 -12.05 0.91
N GLY A 211 -24.75 -12.84 0.48
CA GLY A 211 -24.56 -14.23 0.11
C GLY A 211 -23.60 -14.38 -1.07
N GLU A 212 -23.87 -13.66 -2.16
CA GLU A 212 -23.06 -13.69 -3.37
C GLU A 212 -21.62 -13.19 -3.12
N ARG A 213 -21.44 -12.20 -2.23
CA ARG A 213 -20.13 -11.72 -1.83
C ARG A 213 -19.34 -12.78 -1.07
N LEU A 214 -19.98 -13.50 -0.15
CA LEU A 214 -19.37 -14.59 0.58
C LEU A 214 -19.03 -15.75 -0.37
N ASP A 215 -19.93 -16.14 -1.31
CA ASP A 215 -19.67 -17.16 -2.31
C ASP A 215 -18.45 -16.81 -3.18
N ALA A 216 -18.33 -15.57 -3.61
CA ALA A 216 -17.20 -15.09 -4.42
C ALA A 216 -15.85 -15.15 -3.67
N LEU A 217 -15.87 -15.12 -2.34
CA LEU A 217 -14.68 -15.20 -1.48
C LEU A 217 -14.35 -16.62 -1.03
N GLU A 218 -15.31 -17.57 -1.11
CA GLU A 218 -15.13 -18.94 -0.65
C GLU A 218 -14.22 -19.74 -1.59
N ASP A 219 -12.93 -19.54 -1.41
CA ASP A 219 -11.86 -20.16 -2.20
C ASP A 219 -10.63 -20.36 -1.31
N PRO A 220 -9.95 -21.53 -1.40
CA PRO A 220 -8.77 -21.84 -0.59
C PRO A 220 -7.64 -20.79 -0.67
N PHE A 221 -7.55 -20.07 -1.79
CA PHE A 221 -6.52 -19.07 -2.00
C PHE A 221 -7.01 -17.65 -1.73
N LYS A 222 -8.21 -17.28 -2.20
CA LYS A 222 -8.71 -15.89 -2.11
C LYS A 222 -8.77 -15.36 -0.68
N LEU A 223 -9.33 -16.15 0.25
CA LEU A 223 -9.57 -15.77 1.65
C LEU A 223 -8.63 -16.48 2.63
N TYR A 224 -8.50 -17.80 2.50
CA TYR A 224 -7.93 -18.65 3.55
C TYR A 224 -6.40 -18.62 3.62
N ARG A 225 -5.71 -17.94 2.70
CA ARG A 225 -4.26 -17.68 2.82
C ARG A 225 -3.90 -16.64 3.87
N CYS A 226 -4.88 -16.01 4.50
CA CYS A 226 -4.61 -15.20 5.68
C CYS A 226 -4.29 -16.10 6.89
N HIS A 227 -3.05 -16.01 7.40
CA HIS A 227 -2.57 -16.73 8.59
C HIS A 227 -2.45 -15.82 9.83
N THR A 228 -3.10 -14.67 9.82
CA THR A 228 -3.17 -13.73 10.95
C THR A 228 -1.78 -13.28 11.45
N ILE A 229 -0.86 -13.02 10.52
CA ILE A 229 0.51 -12.55 10.84
C ILE A 229 0.52 -11.12 11.41
N MET A 230 -0.54 -10.34 11.18
CA MET A 230 -0.78 -8.98 11.69
C MET A 230 0.11 -7.87 11.11
N ASN A 231 0.99 -8.15 10.16
CA ASN A 231 1.79 -7.10 9.51
C ASN A 231 0.93 -6.02 8.87
N CYS A 232 -0.22 -6.41 8.28
CA CYS A 232 -1.17 -5.49 7.65
C CYS A 232 -1.75 -4.45 8.61
N ALA A 233 -2.04 -4.84 9.85
CA ALA A 233 -2.54 -3.93 10.88
C ALA A 233 -1.44 -3.00 11.40
N LYS A 234 -0.22 -3.55 11.60
CA LYS A 234 0.93 -2.79 12.12
C LYS A 234 1.42 -1.71 11.16
N THR A 235 1.37 -1.98 9.85
CA THR A 235 1.91 -1.08 8.82
C THR A 235 0.88 -0.09 8.28
N CYS A 236 -0.39 -0.22 8.65
CA CYS A 236 -1.44 0.64 8.09
C CYS A 236 -1.26 2.10 8.53
N PRO A 237 -1.01 3.04 7.60
CA PRO A 237 -0.80 4.45 7.95
C PRO A 237 -2.09 5.15 8.41
N LYS A 238 -3.25 4.49 8.26
CA LYS A 238 -4.55 4.96 8.74
C LYS A 238 -4.97 4.27 10.05
N GLY A 239 -4.14 3.39 10.64
CA GLY A 239 -4.46 2.67 11.87
C GLY A 239 -5.57 1.63 11.74
N LEU A 240 -5.89 1.18 10.52
CA LEU A 240 -6.95 0.21 10.27
C LEU A 240 -6.47 -1.22 10.58
N ASN A 241 -7.42 -2.13 10.80
CA ASN A 241 -7.13 -3.53 11.11
C ASN A 241 -7.71 -4.50 10.06
N PRO A 242 -7.03 -4.71 8.92
CA PRO A 242 -7.50 -5.65 7.91
C PRO A 242 -7.59 -7.10 8.41
N ALA A 243 -6.72 -7.50 9.35
CA ALA A 243 -6.75 -8.85 9.89
C ALA A 243 -8.04 -9.13 10.68
N LYS A 244 -8.58 -8.15 11.42
CA LYS A 244 -9.88 -8.25 12.09
C LYS A 244 -11.00 -8.42 11.05
N ALA A 245 -11.02 -7.59 10.01
CA ALA A 245 -12.02 -7.71 8.94
C ALA A 245 -12.01 -9.10 8.28
N ILE A 246 -10.83 -9.66 8.01
CA ILE A 246 -10.68 -11.00 7.45
C ILE A 246 -11.19 -12.08 8.42
N ALA A 247 -10.94 -11.93 9.72
CA ALA A 247 -11.42 -12.86 10.73
C ALA A 247 -12.96 -12.85 10.80
N GLU A 248 -13.59 -11.68 10.71
CA GLU A 248 -15.05 -11.56 10.69
C GLU A 248 -15.67 -12.18 9.42
N ILE A 249 -15.03 -12.02 8.24
CA ILE A 249 -15.48 -12.75 7.04
C ILE A 249 -15.43 -14.26 7.27
N LYS A 250 -14.33 -14.78 7.80
CA LYS A 250 -14.19 -16.21 8.10
C LYS A 250 -15.24 -16.71 9.09
N LYS A 251 -15.58 -15.89 10.08
CA LYS A 251 -16.65 -16.20 11.05
C LYS A 251 -17.99 -16.33 10.33
N GLN A 252 -18.35 -15.37 9.47
CA GLN A 252 -19.58 -15.43 8.69
C GLN A 252 -19.62 -16.63 7.72
N MET A 253 -18.47 -17.04 7.16
CA MET A 253 -18.39 -18.28 6.37
C MET A 253 -18.78 -19.52 7.17
N VAL A 254 -18.39 -19.61 8.44
CA VAL A 254 -18.77 -20.72 9.33
C VAL A 254 -20.25 -20.63 9.71
N GLU A 255 -20.72 -19.45 10.10
CA GLU A 255 -22.10 -19.23 10.55
C GLU A 255 -23.17 -19.56 9.49
N ARG A 256 -22.81 -19.46 8.18
CA ARG A 256 -23.75 -19.80 7.09
C ARG A 256 -23.84 -21.31 6.79
N VAL A 257 -22.93 -22.13 7.33
CA VAL A 257 -22.89 -23.58 7.10
C VAL A 257 -23.50 -24.34 8.28
N VAL A 258 -23.52 -23.74 9.46
CA VAL A 258 -24.13 -24.29 10.69
C VAL A 258 -25.59 -23.87 10.80
#